data_f3f13de17b2e4f9bed9697b49a4c0f67
#
_entry.id   f3f13de17b2e4f9bed9697b49a4c0f67
#
_cell.length_a   1.000
_cell.length_b   1.000
_cell.length_c   1.000
_cell.angle_alpha   90.00
_cell.angle_beta   90.00
_cell.angle_gamma   90.00
#
_symmetry.space_group_name_H-M   'P 1'
#
loop_
_entity.id
_entity.type
_entity.pdbx_description
1 polymer ?
#
loop_
_entity_poly.entity_id
_entity_poly.type
_entity_poly.pdbx_seq_one_letter_code
_entity_poly.pdbx_strand_id
1 'polypeptide(L)'
;MTWALISVLIAFAIYLIYNGIAIKLFGVPNSLSNTFYLYKQKKEWMRIFFPIMMLLLVVFLMPAWLEISAASALQFLAFLASGGILFVGTAPAFMSSDLENKVHTYSAIGAAVFALLWVIFVSKAWFMIPIWFAVIALIAWLTKTWKSALIYWLETVAFMSTFTSILIYFLI
;
A
#
# COMPACT_ATOMS: atom_id res chain seq x y z
N MET A 1 -16.93 3.22 18.55
CA MET A 1 -15.99 3.01 17.42
C MET A 1 -14.87 4.01 17.57
N THR A 2 -13.63 3.57 17.68
CA THR A 2 -12.49 4.49 17.88
C THR A 2 -12.22 5.31 16.62
N TRP A 3 -11.65 6.51 16.77
CA TRP A 3 -11.25 7.33 15.63
C TRP A 3 -10.26 6.58 14.71
N ALA A 4 -9.38 5.79 15.30
CA ALA A 4 -8.42 4.97 14.56
C ALA A 4 -9.09 3.91 13.68
N LEU A 5 -10.16 3.26 14.14
CA LEU A 5 -10.93 2.33 13.30
C LEU A 5 -11.61 3.06 12.12
N ILE A 6 -12.19 4.24 12.36
CA ILE A 6 -12.78 5.04 11.26
C ILE A 6 -11.69 5.39 10.24
N SER A 7 -10.53 5.84 10.71
CA SER A 7 -9.47 6.27 9.81
C SER A 7 -8.93 5.12 8.95
N VAL A 8 -8.73 3.92 9.50
CA VAL A 8 -8.29 2.78 8.68
C VAL A 8 -9.34 2.34 7.68
N LEU A 9 -10.65 2.41 8.02
CA LEU A 9 -11.72 2.12 7.07
C LEU A 9 -11.73 3.11 5.90
N ILE A 10 -11.46 4.39 6.17
CA ILE A 10 -11.31 5.42 5.13
C ILE A 10 -10.10 5.12 4.25
N ALA A 11 -8.93 4.82 4.85
CA ALA A 11 -7.74 4.45 4.10
C ALA A 11 -7.98 3.23 3.20
N PHE A 12 -8.63 2.20 3.74
CA PHE A 12 -8.96 0.99 3.00
C PHE A 12 -9.90 1.27 1.83
N ALA A 13 -10.96 2.07 2.06
CA ALA A 13 -11.87 2.48 1.00
C ALA A 13 -11.15 3.28 -0.11
N ILE A 14 -10.27 4.23 0.25
CA ILE A 14 -9.46 5.00 -0.71
C ILE A 14 -8.61 4.05 -1.55
N TYR A 15 -7.92 3.09 -0.91
CA TYR A 15 -7.10 2.11 -1.60
C TYR A 15 -7.93 1.27 -2.60
N LEU A 16 -9.06 0.72 -2.16
CA LEU A 16 -9.91 -0.12 -3.02
C LEU A 16 -10.53 0.66 -4.18
N ILE A 17 -11.04 1.87 -3.93
CA ILE A 17 -11.64 2.74 -4.96
C ILE A 17 -10.59 3.12 -6.00
N TYR A 18 -9.40 3.55 -5.54
CA TYR A 18 -8.30 3.91 -6.44
C TYR A 18 -7.92 2.75 -7.36
N ASN A 19 -7.67 1.57 -6.77
CA ASN A 19 -7.29 0.38 -7.54
C ASN A 19 -8.42 -0.09 -8.46
N GLY A 20 -9.66 -0.08 -8.00
CA GLY A 20 -10.82 -0.44 -8.81
C GLY A 20 -10.96 0.46 -10.05
N ILE A 21 -10.78 1.78 -9.88
CA ILE A 21 -10.78 2.73 -11.00
C ILE A 21 -9.59 2.48 -11.94
N ALA A 22 -8.39 2.28 -11.40
CA ALA A 22 -7.20 2.03 -12.21
C ALA A 22 -7.34 0.76 -13.05
N ILE A 23 -7.78 -0.34 -12.43
CA ILE A 23 -8.00 -1.62 -13.13
C ILE A 23 -9.10 -1.49 -14.19
N LYS A 24 -10.19 -0.80 -13.89
CA LYS A 24 -11.29 -0.57 -14.85
C LYS A 24 -10.84 0.23 -16.07
N LEU A 25 -9.94 1.20 -15.88
CA LEU A 25 -9.50 2.09 -16.96
C LEU A 25 -8.34 1.54 -17.79
N PHE A 26 -7.45 0.76 -17.18
CA PHE A 26 -6.16 0.40 -17.78
C PHE A 26 -5.88 -1.11 -17.76
N GLY A 27 -6.74 -1.92 -17.14
CA GLY A 27 -6.41 -3.29 -16.78
C GLY A 27 -5.49 -3.34 -15.55
N VAL A 28 -4.98 -4.53 -15.21
CA VAL A 28 -4.06 -4.69 -14.08
C VAL A 28 -2.71 -4.04 -14.41
N PRO A 29 -2.27 -3.01 -13.65
CA PRO A 29 -1.02 -2.31 -13.92
C PRO A 29 0.20 -3.16 -13.53
N ASN A 30 1.39 -2.84 -14.04
CA ASN A 30 2.63 -3.55 -13.70
C ASN A 30 3.05 -3.35 -12.23
N SER A 31 2.75 -2.19 -11.67
CA SER A 31 2.90 -1.84 -10.25
C SER A 31 1.86 -0.78 -9.88
N LEU A 32 1.62 -0.57 -8.60
CA LEU A 32 0.73 0.49 -8.13
C LEU A 32 1.24 1.87 -8.57
N SER A 33 2.54 2.09 -8.48
CA SER A 33 3.17 3.33 -8.91
C SER A 33 3.16 3.56 -10.42
N ASN A 34 3.08 2.50 -11.24
CA ASN A 34 2.94 2.65 -12.69
C ASN A 34 1.62 3.36 -13.07
N THR A 35 0.63 3.36 -12.21
CA THR A 35 -0.63 4.10 -12.43
C THR A 35 -0.41 5.60 -12.59
N PHE A 36 0.65 6.18 -11.99
CA PHE A 36 1.04 7.58 -12.24
C PHE A 36 1.21 7.86 -13.73
N TYR A 37 1.93 7.00 -14.44
CA TYR A 37 2.17 7.16 -15.89
C TYR A 37 0.92 6.85 -16.71
N LEU A 38 0.14 5.84 -16.33
CA LEU A 38 -1.11 5.49 -17.02
C LEU A 38 -2.13 6.64 -16.93
N TYR A 39 -2.28 7.26 -15.77
CA TYR A 39 -3.12 8.44 -15.60
C TYR A 39 -2.58 9.65 -16.37
N LYS A 40 -1.27 9.88 -16.36
CA LYS A 40 -0.60 10.94 -17.12
C LYS A 40 -0.85 10.79 -18.62
N GLN A 41 -0.77 9.57 -19.16
CA GLN A 41 -1.05 9.30 -20.59
C GLN A 41 -2.50 9.61 -20.96
N LYS A 42 -3.45 9.42 -20.05
CA LYS A 42 -4.85 9.73 -20.30
C LYS A 42 -5.12 11.25 -20.29
N LYS A 43 -4.63 11.95 -19.26
CA LYS A 43 -4.63 13.41 -19.16
C LYS A 43 -3.50 13.84 -18.19
N GLU A 44 -2.71 14.83 -18.58
CA GLU A 44 -1.52 15.28 -17.81
C GLU A 44 -1.85 15.59 -16.34
N TRP A 45 -2.96 16.23 -16.04
CA TRP A 45 -3.35 16.58 -14.68
C TRP A 45 -3.73 15.36 -13.81
N MET A 46 -4.15 14.23 -14.43
CA MET A 46 -4.58 13.05 -13.67
C MET A 46 -3.41 12.35 -12.96
N ARG A 47 -2.16 12.64 -13.34
CA ARG A 47 -0.98 12.10 -12.66
C ARG A 47 -0.96 12.37 -11.15
N ILE A 48 -1.65 13.44 -10.69
CA ILE A 48 -1.72 13.82 -9.28
C ILE A 48 -2.50 12.80 -8.41
N PHE A 49 -3.32 11.94 -9.00
CA PHE A 49 -4.12 10.99 -8.24
C PHE A 49 -3.28 9.98 -7.46
N PHE A 50 -2.14 9.54 -8.02
CA PHE A 50 -1.25 8.61 -7.33
C PHE A 50 -0.60 9.23 -6.08
N PRO A 51 0.10 10.37 -6.14
CA PRO A 51 0.66 10.99 -4.94
C PRO A 51 -0.40 11.41 -3.91
N ILE A 52 -1.56 11.89 -4.33
CA ILE A 52 -2.66 12.18 -3.40
C ILE A 52 -3.13 10.91 -2.69
N MET A 53 -3.32 9.82 -3.41
CA MET A 53 -3.70 8.53 -2.82
C MET A 53 -2.67 8.09 -1.77
N MET A 54 -1.36 8.13 -2.08
CA MET A 54 -0.30 7.76 -1.14
C MET A 54 -0.30 8.65 0.10
N LEU A 55 -0.45 9.96 -0.06
CA LEU A 55 -0.56 10.88 1.07
C LEU A 55 -1.77 10.57 1.96
N LEU A 56 -2.93 10.36 1.36
CA LEU A 56 -4.15 10.03 2.10
C LEU A 56 -4.02 8.69 2.83
N LEU A 57 -3.37 7.68 2.22
CA LEU A 57 -3.11 6.42 2.90
C LEU A 57 -2.28 6.63 4.17
N VAL A 58 -1.22 7.43 4.13
CA VAL A 58 -0.41 7.71 5.32
C VAL A 58 -1.23 8.46 6.38
N VAL A 59 -1.94 9.52 5.99
CA VAL A 59 -2.75 10.34 6.92
C VAL A 59 -3.79 9.49 7.65
N PHE A 60 -4.44 8.56 6.96
CA PHE A 60 -5.50 7.74 7.56
C PHE A 60 -5.04 6.42 8.15
N LEU A 61 -3.85 5.89 7.79
CA LEU A 61 -3.27 4.71 8.46
C LEU A 61 -2.57 5.05 9.77
N MET A 62 -1.94 6.23 9.84
CA MET A 62 -1.12 6.64 10.98
C MET A 62 -1.84 6.55 12.33
N PRO A 63 -3.08 7.06 12.49
CA PRO A 63 -3.78 6.98 13.78
C PRO A 63 -3.93 5.54 14.29
N ALA A 64 -4.29 4.60 13.41
CA ALA A 64 -4.45 3.20 13.77
C ALA A 64 -3.10 2.54 14.08
N TRP A 65 -2.07 2.80 13.29
CA TRP A 65 -0.72 2.29 13.54
C TRP A 65 -0.17 2.76 14.87
N LEU A 66 -0.36 4.04 15.22
CA LEU A 66 0.12 4.60 16.50
C LEU A 66 -0.67 4.06 17.69
N GLU A 67 -2.00 3.93 17.59
CA GLU A 67 -2.83 3.39 18.67
C GLU A 67 -2.44 1.94 18.99
N ILE A 68 -2.30 1.08 17.98
CA ILE A 68 -1.92 -0.33 18.15
C ILE A 68 -0.49 -0.46 18.68
N SER A 69 0.41 0.41 18.27
CA SER A 69 1.83 0.36 18.63
C SER A 69 2.17 1.11 19.93
N ALA A 70 1.23 1.77 20.59
CA ALA A 70 1.48 2.71 21.69
C ALA A 70 2.33 2.12 22.83
N ALA A 71 2.17 0.83 23.13
CA ALA A 71 2.93 0.12 24.16
C ALA A 71 4.11 -0.70 23.60
N SER A 72 4.41 -0.61 22.29
CA SER A 72 5.42 -1.42 21.63
C SER A 72 6.71 -0.64 21.43
N ALA A 73 7.85 -1.22 21.80
CA ALA A 73 9.17 -0.70 21.43
C ALA A 73 9.39 -0.69 19.90
N LEU A 74 8.58 -1.42 19.14
CA LEU A 74 8.65 -1.51 17.69
C LEU A 74 7.74 -0.52 16.97
N GLN A 75 7.21 0.51 17.65
CA GLN A 75 6.39 1.56 17.07
C GLN A 75 7.09 2.25 15.87
N PHE A 76 8.42 2.31 15.88
CA PHE A 76 9.21 2.89 14.79
C PHE A 76 8.96 2.22 13.43
N LEU A 77 8.53 0.96 13.39
CA LEU A 77 8.19 0.27 12.15
C LEU A 77 7.03 0.96 11.41
N ALA A 78 6.03 1.46 12.15
CA ALA A 78 4.92 2.21 11.59
C ALA A 78 5.40 3.54 10.96
N PHE A 79 6.34 4.23 11.62
CA PHE A 79 6.93 5.47 11.08
C PHE A 79 7.75 5.21 9.82
N LEU A 80 8.57 4.14 9.82
CA LEU A 80 9.39 3.79 8.65
C LEU A 80 8.51 3.36 7.46
N ALA A 81 7.45 2.56 7.71
CA ALA A 81 6.49 2.20 6.68
C ALA A 81 5.79 3.44 6.10
N SER A 82 5.30 4.33 6.96
CA SER A 82 4.64 5.59 6.55
C SER A 82 5.58 6.50 5.76
N GLY A 83 6.81 6.67 6.25
CA GLY A 83 7.86 7.43 5.56
C GLY A 83 8.12 6.86 4.17
N GLY A 84 8.23 5.54 4.05
CA GLY A 84 8.38 4.87 2.76
C GLY A 84 7.22 5.16 1.80
N ILE A 85 5.97 5.06 2.27
CA ILE A 85 4.77 5.39 1.45
C ILE A 85 4.79 6.85 1.02
N LEU A 86 5.16 7.78 1.90
CA LEU A 86 5.30 9.20 1.56
C LEU A 86 6.35 9.44 0.47
N PHE A 87 7.54 8.83 0.59
CA PHE A 87 8.59 8.96 -0.42
C PHE A 87 8.20 8.35 -1.76
N VAL A 88 7.48 7.23 -1.77
CA VAL A 88 6.89 6.67 -2.99
C VAL A 88 5.94 7.68 -3.65
N GLY A 89 5.10 8.34 -2.84
CA GLY A 89 4.15 9.35 -3.33
C GLY A 89 4.82 10.64 -3.80
N THR A 90 5.93 11.07 -3.18
CA THR A 90 6.64 12.31 -3.51
C THR A 90 7.65 12.14 -4.66
N ALA A 91 8.10 10.92 -4.93
CA ALA A 91 8.95 10.59 -6.07
C ALA A 91 8.17 9.73 -7.12
N PRO A 92 7.00 10.17 -7.61
CA PRO A 92 6.16 9.36 -8.47
C PRO A 92 6.71 9.22 -9.89
N ALA A 93 7.58 10.14 -10.32
CA ALA A 93 8.16 10.19 -11.65
C ALA A 93 9.44 9.34 -11.76
N PHE A 94 9.44 8.14 -11.16
CA PHE A 94 10.62 7.28 -11.00
C PHE A 94 11.32 6.87 -12.32
N MET A 95 10.68 7.05 -13.48
CA MET A 95 11.30 6.83 -14.78
C MET A 95 12.01 8.07 -15.34
N SER A 96 12.02 9.21 -14.62
CA SER A 96 12.56 10.47 -15.15
C SER A 96 14.06 10.65 -14.87
N SER A 97 14.56 10.09 -13.77
CA SER A 97 15.98 10.14 -13.39
C SER A 97 16.39 8.94 -12.54
N ASP A 98 17.69 8.62 -12.53
CA ASP A 98 18.24 7.54 -11.72
C ASP A 98 18.03 7.77 -10.21
N LEU A 99 18.12 9.03 -9.77
CA LEU A 99 17.93 9.39 -8.36
C LEU A 99 16.48 9.14 -7.94
N GLU A 100 15.50 9.63 -8.72
CA GLU A 100 14.08 9.40 -8.44
C GLU A 100 13.74 7.91 -8.46
N ASN A 101 14.30 7.15 -9.42
CA ASN A 101 14.09 5.70 -9.47
C ASN A 101 14.63 5.01 -8.22
N LYS A 102 15.84 5.35 -7.76
CA LYS A 102 16.42 4.79 -6.53
C LYS A 102 15.59 5.15 -5.30
N VAL A 103 15.26 6.44 -5.12
CA VAL A 103 14.44 6.90 -3.99
C VAL A 103 13.11 6.18 -3.99
N HIS A 104 12.43 6.13 -5.11
CA HIS A 104 11.13 5.45 -5.25
C HIS A 104 11.23 3.96 -4.91
N THR A 105 12.16 3.24 -5.55
CA THR A 105 12.30 1.79 -5.40
C THR A 105 12.68 1.40 -3.98
N TYR A 106 13.71 2.04 -3.38
CA TYR A 106 14.10 1.74 -2.00
C TYR A 106 13.01 2.09 -1.00
N SER A 107 12.28 3.18 -1.24
CA SER A 107 11.15 3.57 -0.39
C SER A 107 9.99 2.60 -0.48
N ALA A 108 9.67 2.09 -1.68
CA ALA A 108 8.62 1.09 -1.87
C ALA A 108 8.97 -0.24 -1.18
N ILE A 109 10.21 -0.71 -1.35
CA ILE A 109 10.71 -1.90 -0.66
C ILE A 109 10.68 -1.68 0.86
N GLY A 110 11.20 -0.56 1.34
CA GLY A 110 11.20 -0.23 2.77
C GLY A 110 9.80 -0.16 3.34
N ALA A 111 8.87 0.53 2.66
CA ALA A 111 7.47 0.61 3.08
C ALA A 111 6.84 -0.78 3.25
N ALA A 112 6.99 -1.65 2.25
CA ALA A 112 6.45 -3.00 2.30
C ALA A 112 7.10 -3.84 3.40
N VAL A 113 8.43 -3.83 3.50
CA VAL A 113 9.16 -4.61 4.53
C VAL A 113 8.78 -4.16 5.93
N PHE A 114 8.81 -2.86 6.23
CA PHE A 114 8.50 -2.36 7.57
C PHE A 114 7.02 -2.55 7.93
N ALA A 115 6.10 -2.42 6.96
CA ALA A 115 4.69 -2.72 7.19
C ALA A 115 4.47 -4.21 7.50
N LEU A 116 5.09 -5.13 6.76
CA LEU A 116 4.98 -6.57 7.01
C LEU A 116 5.65 -6.98 8.33
N LEU A 117 6.81 -6.40 8.68
CA LEU A 117 7.44 -6.61 9.99
C LEU A 117 6.53 -6.11 11.12
N TRP A 118 5.85 -4.98 10.92
CA TRP A 118 4.86 -4.48 11.87
C TRP A 118 3.68 -5.46 12.02
N VAL A 119 3.17 -6.02 10.92
CA VAL A 119 2.12 -7.06 10.94
C VAL A 119 2.56 -8.27 11.75
N ILE A 120 3.80 -8.71 11.60
CA ILE A 120 4.34 -9.90 12.30
C ILE A 120 4.53 -9.63 13.79
N PHE A 121 5.21 -8.55 14.13
CA PHE A 121 5.74 -8.35 15.48
C PHE A 121 4.85 -7.48 16.37
N VAL A 122 4.11 -6.54 15.80
CA VAL A 122 3.26 -5.60 16.55
C VAL A 122 1.81 -6.04 16.58
N SER A 123 1.17 -6.19 15.40
CA SER A 123 -0.24 -6.62 15.35
C SER A 123 -0.41 -8.10 15.67
N LYS A 124 0.66 -8.91 15.56
CA LYS A 124 0.65 -10.38 15.72
C LYS A 124 -0.29 -11.14 14.78
N ALA A 125 -0.84 -10.46 13.78
CA ALA A 125 -1.72 -11.05 12.77
C ALA A 125 -0.95 -11.56 11.54
N TRP A 126 0.25 -12.14 11.78
CA TRP A 126 1.18 -12.63 10.73
C TRP A 126 0.51 -13.59 9.74
N PHE A 127 -0.52 -14.34 10.16
CA PHE A 127 -1.27 -15.28 9.32
C PHE A 127 -2.03 -14.59 8.17
N MET A 128 -2.24 -13.27 8.23
CA MET A 128 -2.82 -12.51 7.14
C MET A 128 -1.91 -12.46 5.91
N ILE A 129 -0.59 -12.53 6.10
CA ILE A 129 0.37 -12.51 5.00
C ILE A 129 0.20 -13.72 4.07
N PRO A 130 0.30 -14.99 4.54
CA PRO A 130 0.08 -16.14 3.67
C PRO A 130 -1.34 -16.25 3.14
N ILE A 131 -2.36 -15.79 3.89
CA ILE A 131 -3.75 -15.76 3.40
C ILE A 131 -3.85 -14.84 2.19
N TRP A 132 -3.40 -13.60 2.29
CA TRP A 132 -3.47 -12.67 1.17
C TRP A 132 -2.56 -13.06 0.03
N PHE A 133 -1.39 -13.66 0.31
CA PHE A 133 -0.54 -14.21 -0.73
C PHE A 133 -1.28 -15.28 -1.53
N ALA A 134 -1.97 -16.22 -0.87
CA ALA A 134 -2.73 -17.27 -1.54
C ALA A 134 -3.91 -16.70 -2.36
N VAL A 135 -4.68 -15.78 -1.78
CA VAL A 135 -5.82 -15.13 -2.46
C VAL A 135 -5.36 -14.37 -3.70
N ILE A 136 -4.33 -13.54 -3.56
CA ILE A 136 -3.80 -12.73 -4.66
C ILE A 136 -3.14 -13.60 -5.73
N ALA A 137 -2.41 -14.65 -5.33
CA ALA A 137 -1.84 -15.61 -6.28
C ALA A 137 -2.92 -16.29 -7.13
N LEU A 138 -4.04 -16.68 -6.51
CA LEU A 138 -5.18 -17.25 -7.22
C LEU A 138 -5.79 -16.23 -8.20
N ILE A 139 -6.01 -14.98 -7.78
CA ILE A 139 -6.53 -13.91 -8.65
C ILE A 139 -5.58 -13.66 -9.83
N ALA A 140 -4.28 -13.54 -9.56
CA ALA A 140 -3.27 -13.31 -10.57
C ALA A 140 -3.18 -14.47 -11.59
N TRP A 141 -3.37 -15.69 -11.12
CA TRP A 141 -3.42 -16.88 -11.98
C TRP A 141 -4.68 -16.89 -12.85
N LEU A 142 -5.86 -16.67 -12.26
CA LEU A 142 -7.14 -16.63 -12.98
C LEU A 142 -7.18 -15.52 -14.04
N THR A 143 -6.61 -14.36 -13.72
CA THR A 143 -6.52 -13.21 -14.65
C THR A 143 -5.37 -13.32 -15.64
N LYS A 144 -4.52 -14.33 -15.52
CA LYS A 144 -3.30 -14.54 -16.35
C LYS A 144 -2.32 -13.35 -16.30
N THR A 145 -2.33 -12.58 -15.20
CA THR A 145 -1.50 -11.36 -15.05
C THR A 145 -0.27 -11.60 -14.17
N TRP A 146 -0.02 -12.83 -13.72
CA TRP A 146 1.07 -13.17 -12.84
C TRP A 146 2.44 -12.65 -13.30
N LYS A 147 2.78 -12.83 -14.59
CA LYS A 147 4.08 -12.41 -15.12
C LYS A 147 4.16 -10.91 -15.39
N SER A 148 3.08 -10.32 -15.88
CA SER A 148 3.04 -8.90 -16.28
C SER A 148 2.86 -7.93 -15.12
N ALA A 149 2.26 -8.36 -14.01
CA ALA A 149 1.89 -7.52 -12.89
C ALA A 149 2.39 -8.04 -11.53
N LEU A 150 3.51 -8.76 -11.52
CA LEU A 150 4.05 -9.36 -10.29
C LEU A 150 4.24 -8.33 -9.18
N ILE A 151 4.84 -7.19 -9.49
CA ILE A 151 5.10 -6.12 -8.51
C ILE A 151 3.79 -5.59 -7.95
N TYR A 152 2.81 -5.30 -8.80
CA TYR A 152 1.47 -4.86 -8.37
C TYR A 152 0.82 -5.84 -7.38
N TRP A 153 0.94 -7.13 -7.65
CA TRP A 153 0.36 -8.15 -6.77
C TRP A 153 1.09 -8.27 -5.44
N LEU A 154 2.42 -8.15 -5.41
CA LEU A 154 3.19 -8.12 -4.16
C LEU A 154 2.88 -6.87 -3.32
N GLU A 155 2.77 -5.70 -3.94
CA GLU A 155 2.32 -4.47 -3.28
C GLU A 155 0.91 -4.65 -2.70
N THR A 156 0.01 -5.28 -3.47
CA THR A 156 -1.36 -5.57 -3.00
C THR A 156 -1.38 -6.51 -1.80
N VAL A 157 -0.55 -7.56 -1.77
CA VAL A 157 -0.40 -8.43 -0.60
C VAL A 157 0.03 -7.64 0.63
N ALA A 158 1.02 -6.75 0.50
CA ALA A 158 1.50 -5.94 1.63
C ALA A 158 0.40 -5.02 2.18
N PHE A 159 -0.31 -4.28 1.30
CA PHE A 159 -1.40 -3.42 1.72
C PHE A 159 -2.57 -4.19 2.35
N MET A 160 -3.03 -5.27 1.71
CA MET A 160 -4.16 -6.06 2.20
C MET A 160 -3.84 -6.74 3.53
N SER A 161 -2.63 -7.25 3.70
CA SER A 161 -2.17 -7.82 4.98
C SER A 161 -2.16 -6.76 6.08
N THR A 162 -1.70 -5.55 5.78
CA THR A 162 -1.67 -4.44 6.73
C THR A 162 -3.07 -4.00 7.12
N PHE A 163 -3.95 -3.71 6.16
CA PHE A 163 -5.32 -3.30 6.43
C PHE A 163 -6.08 -4.32 7.26
N THR A 164 -6.04 -5.59 6.85
CA THR A 164 -6.79 -6.64 7.55
C THR A 164 -6.23 -6.93 8.93
N SER A 165 -4.92 -6.84 9.16
CA SER A 165 -4.34 -7.00 10.49
C SER A 165 -4.75 -5.87 11.44
N ILE A 166 -4.84 -4.64 10.97
CA ILE A 166 -5.35 -3.50 11.74
C ILE A 166 -6.84 -3.71 12.06
N LEU A 167 -7.65 -4.08 11.06
CA LEU A 167 -9.09 -4.33 11.27
C LEU A 167 -9.35 -5.46 12.26
N ILE A 168 -8.59 -6.55 12.19
CA ILE A 168 -8.67 -7.66 13.17
C ILE A 168 -8.43 -7.14 14.59
N TYR A 169 -7.40 -6.32 14.79
CA TYR A 169 -7.09 -5.76 16.11
C TYR A 169 -8.25 -4.96 16.72
N PHE A 170 -9.01 -4.22 15.91
CA PHE A 170 -10.13 -3.43 16.41
C PHE A 170 -11.47 -4.18 16.51
N LEU A 171 -11.58 -5.34 15.86
CA LEU A 171 -12.84 -6.10 15.80
C LEU A 171 -12.88 -7.30 16.75
N ILE A 172 -11.71 -7.75 17.22
CA ILE A 172 -11.56 -8.87 18.17
C ILE A 172 -11.01 -8.35 19.49
#